data_b1a96fd56f7347c1f6cd999d8ec1f6cc
#
_entry.id   b1a96fd56f7347c1f6cd999d8ec1f6cc
#
_cell.length_a   1.000
_cell.length_b   1.000
_cell.length_c   1.000
_cell.angle_alpha   90.00
_cell.angle_beta   90.00
_cell.angle_gamma   90.00
#
_symmetry.space_group_name_H-M   'P 1'
#
loop_
_entity.id
_entity.type
_entity.pdbx_description
1 polymer ?
#
loop_
_entity_poly.entity_id
_entity_poly.type
_entity_poly.pdbx_seq_one_letter_code
_entity_poly.pdbx_strand_id
1 'polypeptide(L)'
;MLFACQGRWEKNVMKKLRLTAIFLLVTFVLCSAPVSQAAWVTPAEAELIIKELNTTGGAVLPIGQSNDAYAKYFTGQSYLAALSADKSFPVHNVTFAHGAHTFWHIHHNTCQVLIASAGRGYYQLWGESPKLLLPGQTATIPAGVKHWHGAAPGTSFQHIALMKQGDSVRTEWLEPLSEADYAALK
;
A
#
# COMPACT_ATOMS: atom_id res chain seq x y z
N MET A 1 -35.11 4.04 -29.19
CA MET A 1 -34.47 3.59 -30.42
C MET A 1 -33.27 2.72 -29.98
N LEU A 2 -33.51 1.40 -29.97
CA LEU A 2 -32.51 0.40 -29.55
C LEU A 2 -31.61 0.06 -30.74
N PHE A 3 -30.30 0.06 -30.55
CA PHE A 3 -29.37 -0.62 -31.47
C PHE A 3 -28.72 -1.77 -30.74
N ALA A 4 -29.17 -2.96 -31.11
CA ALA A 4 -28.52 -4.22 -30.74
C ALA A 4 -27.41 -4.51 -31.76
N CYS A 5 -26.18 -4.74 -31.29
CA CYS A 5 -25.11 -5.34 -32.08
C CYS A 5 -25.04 -6.83 -31.77
N GLN A 6 -25.60 -7.65 -32.66
CA GLN A 6 -25.39 -9.11 -32.70
C GLN A 6 -24.17 -9.40 -33.59
N GLY A 7 -23.09 -9.90 -32.98
CA GLY A 7 -21.94 -10.48 -33.68
C GLY A 7 -22.15 -11.98 -33.93
N ARG A 8 -22.11 -12.37 -35.18
CA ARG A 8 -22.32 -13.71 -35.72
C ARG A 8 -21.07 -14.58 -35.51
N TRP A 9 -21.22 -15.73 -34.83
CA TRP A 9 -20.19 -16.76 -34.75
C TRP A 9 -20.32 -17.71 -35.94
N GLU A 10 -19.36 -17.73 -36.83
CA GLU A 10 -19.28 -18.73 -37.90
C GLU A 10 -18.48 -19.95 -37.39
N LYS A 11 -19.15 -21.11 -37.57
CA LYS A 11 -18.56 -22.43 -37.38
C LYS A 11 -17.79 -22.81 -38.63
N ASN A 12 -16.53 -23.15 -38.53
CA ASN A 12 -15.83 -23.86 -39.60
C ASN A 12 -14.91 -24.98 -39.06
N VAL A 13 -15.44 -26.17 -39.27
CA VAL A 13 -14.83 -27.33 -39.94
C VAL A 13 -13.55 -27.93 -39.37
N MET A 14 -13.78 -29.08 -38.75
CA MET A 14 -12.73 -30.09 -38.44
C MET A 14 -12.15 -30.69 -39.73
N LYS A 15 -10.82 -30.61 -39.89
CA LYS A 15 -10.07 -31.51 -40.77
C LYS A 15 -9.16 -32.39 -39.91
N LYS A 16 -9.42 -33.69 -40.01
CA LYS A 16 -8.59 -34.73 -39.40
C LYS A 16 -7.23 -34.79 -40.10
N LEU A 17 -6.16 -34.57 -39.35
CA LEU A 17 -4.81 -35.04 -39.75
C LEU A 17 -4.28 -35.97 -38.68
N ARG A 18 -4.08 -37.24 -39.05
CA ARG A 18 -3.32 -38.19 -38.24
C ARG A 18 -1.84 -37.91 -38.48
N LEU A 19 -1.10 -37.51 -37.46
CA LEU A 19 0.36 -37.57 -37.46
C LEU A 19 0.82 -38.30 -36.19
N THR A 20 1.66 -39.26 -36.43
CA THR A 20 2.31 -40.17 -35.47
C THR A 20 3.17 -39.37 -34.49
N ALA A 21 2.87 -39.47 -33.21
CA ALA A 21 3.59 -38.75 -32.17
C ALA A 21 4.86 -39.55 -31.80
N ILE A 22 6.01 -38.96 -32.01
CA ILE A 22 7.26 -39.31 -31.35
C ILE A 22 7.30 -38.52 -30.07
N PHE A 23 7.10 -39.16 -28.91
CA PHE A 23 7.24 -38.58 -27.61
C PHE A 23 8.74 -38.36 -27.29
N LEU A 24 9.23 -37.14 -27.48
CA LEU A 24 10.46 -36.71 -26.85
C LEU A 24 10.08 -36.06 -25.50
N LEU A 25 10.28 -36.81 -24.42
CA LEU A 25 10.07 -36.34 -23.06
C LEU A 25 11.20 -35.38 -22.70
N VAL A 26 11.05 -34.09 -23.05
CA VAL A 26 11.89 -33.00 -22.50
C VAL A 26 11.29 -32.61 -21.17
N THR A 27 11.84 -33.14 -20.10
CA THR A 27 11.53 -32.64 -18.74
C THR A 27 12.12 -31.26 -18.56
N PHE A 28 11.34 -30.24 -18.88
CA PHE A 28 11.58 -28.88 -18.41
C PHE A 28 11.33 -28.86 -16.90
N VAL A 29 12.40 -28.97 -16.12
CA VAL A 29 12.35 -28.58 -14.72
C VAL A 29 12.24 -27.05 -14.71
N LEU A 30 10.99 -26.56 -14.74
CA LEU A 30 10.69 -25.18 -14.42
C LEU A 30 10.99 -25.00 -12.93
N CYS A 31 12.22 -24.58 -12.64
CA CYS A 31 12.55 -24.03 -11.33
C CYS A 31 11.87 -22.65 -11.24
N SER A 32 10.54 -22.67 -11.05
CA SER A 32 9.79 -21.48 -10.67
C SER A 32 10.13 -21.21 -9.21
N ALA A 33 11.07 -20.29 -8.96
CA ALA A 33 11.17 -19.70 -7.64
C ALA A 33 9.76 -19.20 -7.27
N PRO A 34 9.24 -19.50 -6.07
CA PRO A 34 7.95 -18.99 -5.66
C PRO A 34 8.02 -17.46 -5.70
N VAL A 35 7.21 -16.84 -6.53
CA VAL A 35 6.95 -15.41 -6.42
C VAL A 35 6.32 -15.25 -5.05
N SER A 36 7.05 -14.64 -4.11
CA SER A 36 6.53 -14.32 -2.80
C SER A 36 5.32 -13.40 -2.99
N GLN A 37 4.13 -13.97 -2.88
CA GLN A 37 2.93 -13.14 -2.80
C GLN A 37 2.94 -12.45 -1.45
N ALA A 38 2.74 -11.14 -1.44
CA ALA A 38 2.59 -10.39 -0.20
C ALA A 38 1.54 -11.07 0.69
N ALA A 39 1.90 -11.37 1.92
CA ALA A 39 1.03 -12.09 2.82
C ALA A 39 -0.16 -11.21 3.26
N TRP A 40 -1.32 -11.80 3.38
CA TRP A 40 -2.43 -11.16 4.06
C TRP A 40 -2.17 -11.13 5.57
N VAL A 41 -2.67 -10.08 6.23
CA VAL A 41 -2.68 -10.01 7.69
C VAL A 41 -3.35 -11.24 8.28
N THR A 42 -2.75 -11.84 9.31
CA THR A 42 -3.37 -12.98 10.01
C THR A 42 -4.62 -12.54 10.77
N PRO A 43 -5.61 -13.43 11.00
CA PRO A 43 -6.81 -13.08 11.76
C PRO A 43 -6.54 -12.48 13.14
N ALA A 44 -5.59 -13.04 13.89
CA ALA A 44 -5.24 -12.55 15.23
C ALA A 44 -4.60 -11.15 15.19
N GLU A 45 -3.73 -10.91 14.23
CA GLU A 45 -3.08 -9.61 14.02
C GLU A 45 -4.10 -8.57 13.54
N ALA A 46 -5.02 -8.95 12.63
CA ALA A 46 -6.11 -8.09 12.18
C ALA A 46 -7.02 -7.67 13.34
N GLU A 47 -7.37 -8.58 14.24
CA GLU A 47 -8.18 -8.29 15.43
C GLU A 47 -7.50 -7.26 16.34
N LEU A 48 -6.21 -7.42 16.61
CA LEU A 48 -5.43 -6.46 17.41
C LEU A 48 -5.38 -5.08 16.75
N ILE A 49 -5.07 -5.03 15.47
CA ILE A 49 -5.02 -3.78 14.69
C ILE A 49 -6.39 -3.08 14.72
N ILE A 50 -7.47 -3.80 14.45
CA ILE A 50 -8.84 -3.23 14.46
C ILE A 50 -9.20 -2.70 15.84
N LYS A 51 -8.84 -3.41 16.91
CA LYS A 51 -9.07 -2.96 18.28
C LYS A 51 -8.34 -1.64 18.55
N GLU A 52 -7.08 -1.53 18.16
CA GLU A 52 -6.30 -0.31 18.33
C GLU A 52 -6.85 0.84 17.47
N LEU A 53 -7.22 0.57 16.22
CA LEU A 53 -7.79 1.57 15.32
C LEU A 53 -9.10 2.17 15.85
N ASN A 54 -9.92 1.38 16.53
CA ASN A 54 -11.20 1.83 17.08
C ASN A 54 -11.08 2.67 18.35
N THR A 55 -9.88 2.86 18.92
CA THR A 55 -9.70 3.61 20.16
C THR A 55 -9.98 5.10 20.04
N THR A 56 -9.84 5.66 18.84
CA THR A 56 -10.01 7.10 18.58
C THR A 56 -11.21 7.42 17.69
N GLY A 57 -12.03 6.41 17.37
CA GLY A 57 -13.13 6.55 16.40
C GLY A 57 -12.60 6.61 14.95
N GLY A 58 -13.47 7.05 14.03
CA GLY A 58 -13.17 7.10 12.61
C GLY A 58 -13.68 5.87 11.85
N ALA A 59 -13.31 5.75 10.57
CA ALA A 59 -13.71 4.66 9.69
C ALA A 59 -12.52 3.72 9.47
N VAL A 60 -12.63 2.50 9.99
CA VAL A 60 -11.63 1.44 9.72
C VAL A 60 -11.82 0.94 8.30
N LEU A 61 -10.82 1.16 7.47
CA LEU A 61 -10.76 0.71 6.08
C LEU A 61 -10.10 -0.67 5.98
N PRO A 62 -10.22 -1.39 4.84
CA PRO A 62 -9.53 -2.66 4.65
C PRO A 62 -8.04 -2.54 4.98
N ILE A 63 -7.50 -3.46 5.81
CA ILE A 63 -6.08 -3.46 6.19
C ILE A 63 -5.21 -3.70 4.95
N GLY A 64 -5.57 -4.67 4.12
CA GLY A 64 -4.87 -4.97 2.89
C GLY A 64 -3.79 -6.04 3.02
N GLN A 65 -2.86 -6.04 2.08
CA GLN A 65 -1.73 -6.96 2.01
C GLN A 65 -0.49 -6.36 2.68
N SER A 66 0.39 -7.23 3.18
CA SER A 66 1.69 -6.83 3.71
C SER A 66 2.47 -5.97 2.68
N ASN A 67 3.04 -4.87 3.15
CA ASN A 67 3.80 -3.93 2.32
C ASN A 67 5.26 -4.37 2.15
N ASP A 68 5.49 -5.64 1.79
CA ASP A 68 6.82 -6.27 1.75
C ASP A 68 7.78 -5.57 0.80
N ALA A 69 7.29 -5.05 -0.32
CA ALA A 69 8.12 -4.36 -1.31
C ALA A 69 8.84 -3.13 -0.74
N TYR A 70 8.26 -2.50 0.27
CA TYR A 70 8.78 -1.30 0.92
C TYR A 70 9.20 -1.52 2.37
N ALA A 71 9.11 -2.75 2.90
CA ALA A 71 9.37 -3.06 4.31
C ALA A 71 10.72 -2.52 4.82
N LYS A 72 11.76 -2.51 3.98
CA LYS A 72 13.10 -1.98 4.32
C LYS A 72 13.15 -0.47 4.60
N TYR A 73 12.07 0.26 4.33
CA TYR A 73 11.94 1.71 4.55
C TYR A 73 10.94 2.05 5.65
N PHE A 74 10.55 1.04 6.42
CA PHE A 74 9.62 1.19 7.53
C PHE A 74 10.21 0.57 8.79
N THR A 75 9.91 1.15 9.93
CA THR A 75 10.04 0.49 11.23
C THR A 75 8.68 -0.15 11.55
N GLY A 76 8.68 -1.43 11.90
CA GLY A 76 7.44 -2.18 12.16
C GLY A 76 6.68 -2.59 10.89
N GLN A 77 5.52 -3.18 11.08
CA GLN A 77 4.73 -3.76 10.01
C GLN A 77 3.72 -2.77 9.44
N SER A 78 3.65 -2.69 8.12
CA SER A 78 2.62 -1.91 7.41
C SER A 78 1.92 -2.74 6.35
N TYR A 79 0.70 -2.32 5.99
CA TYR A 79 -0.14 -2.97 5.01
C TYR A 79 -0.70 -1.95 4.02
N LEU A 80 -1.02 -2.41 2.82
CA LEU A 80 -1.61 -1.60 1.75
C LEU A 80 -2.89 -2.23 1.22
N ALA A 81 -3.95 -1.44 1.17
CA ALA A 81 -5.17 -1.78 0.48
C ALA A 81 -5.41 -0.79 -0.66
N ALA A 82 -5.56 -1.28 -1.89
CA ALA A 82 -6.00 -0.44 -3.00
C ALA A 82 -7.48 -0.10 -2.82
N LEU A 83 -7.81 1.19 -2.81
CA LEU A 83 -9.19 1.69 -2.74
C LEU A 83 -9.71 2.11 -4.13
N SER A 84 -8.85 2.29 -5.11
CA SER A 84 -9.20 2.57 -6.50
C SER A 84 -8.77 1.42 -7.41
N ALA A 85 -9.65 1.02 -8.31
CA ALA A 85 -9.32 0.09 -9.38
C ALA A 85 -8.64 0.78 -10.57
N ASP A 86 -8.73 2.11 -10.66
CA ASP A 86 -8.12 2.91 -11.72
C ASP A 86 -6.63 3.15 -11.42
N LYS A 87 -5.78 2.53 -12.23
CA LYS A 87 -4.32 2.64 -12.10
C LYS A 87 -3.78 4.04 -12.44
N SER A 88 -4.53 4.85 -13.18
CA SER A 88 -4.14 6.23 -13.49
C SER A 88 -4.35 7.16 -12.30
N PHE A 89 -5.21 6.78 -11.36
CA PHE A 89 -5.47 7.50 -10.12
C PHE A 89 -5.43 6.55 -8.91
N PRO A 90 -4.24 6.10 -8.50
CA PRO A 90 -4.10 5.17 -7.40
C PRO A 90 -4.46 5.84 -6.07
N VAL A 91 -5.36 5.21 -5.35
CA VAL A 91 -5.73 5.57 -3.98
C VAL A 91 -5.47 4.36 -3.09
N HIS A 92 -4.68 4.54 -2.05
CA HIS A 92 -4.34 3.46 -1.13
C HIS A 92 -4.70 3.83 0.29
N ASN A 93 -5.27 2.86 1.02
CA ASN A 93 -5.24 2.89 2.47
C ASN A 93 -3.93 2.28 2.94
N VAL A 94 -3.20 3.02 3.77
CA VAL A 94 -1.99 2.54 4.45
C VAL A 94 -2.36 2.25 5.89
N THR A 95 -2.14 1.01 6.33
CA THR A 95 -2.29 0.60 7.72
C THR A 95 -0.92 0.44 8.34
N PHE A 96 -0.63 1.20 9.37
CA PHE A 96 0.53 1.05 10.25
C PHE A 96 0.10 0.26 11.48
N ALA A 97 0.64 -0.95 11.65
CA ALA A 97 0.43 -1.74 12.85
C ALA A 97 1.26 -1.16 14.01
N HIS A 98 0.83 -1.42 15.20
CA HIS A 98 1.43 -1.12 16.50
C HIS A 98 2.77 -0.34 16.48
N GLY A 99 2.71 0.95 16.35
CA GLY A 99 3.89 1.81 16.37
C GLY A 99 4.70 1.86 15.07
N ALA A 100 4.25 1.21 13.99
CA ALA A 100 4.94 1.25 12.71
C ALA A 100 4.95 2.67 12.12
N HIS A 101 6.05 3.02 11.47
CA HIS A 101 6.22 4.33 10.83
C HIS A 101 7.22 4.26 9.67
N THR A 102 7.18 5.24 8.77
CA THR A 102 8.12 5.34 7.66
C THR A 102 9.47 5.88 8.13
N PHE A 103 10.52 5.59 7.38
CA PHE A 103 11.74 6.37 7.42
C PHE A 103 11.49 7.78 6.90
N TRP A 104 12.42 8.70 7.10
CA TRP A 104 12.44 9.97 6.42
C TRP A 104 12.48 9.76 4.91
N HIS A 105 11.68 10.52 4.17
CA HIS A 105 11.64 10.42 2.72
C HIS A 105 11.20 11.74 2.07
N ILE A 106 11.39 11.82 0.75
CA ILE A 106 11.03 12.97 -0.06
C ILE A 106 10.26 12.49 -1.29
N HIS A 107 9.13 13.12 -1.57
CA HIS A 107 8.43 12.95 -2.84
C HIS A 107 8.83 14.07 -3.81
N HIS A 108 9.50 13.71 -4.90
CA HIS A 108 9.90 14.66 -5.94
C HIS A 108 8.79 14.81 -6.97
N ASN A 109 8.55 16.07 -7.37
CA ASN A 109 7.57 16.48 -8.40
C ASN A 109 6.11 16.12 -8.10
N THR A 110 5.79 15.79 -6.86
CA THR A 110 4.42 15.57 -6.39
C THR A 110 4.30 15.96 -4.92
N CYS A 111 3.14 16.50 -4.54
CA CYS A 111 2.76 16.60 -3.14
C CYS A 111 2.10 15.29 -2.68
N GLN A 112 2.14 15.03 -1.38
CA GLN A 112 1.39 13.94 -0.76
C GLN A 112 0.29 14.51 0.12
N VAL A 113 -0.93 13.98 -0.01
CA VAL A 113 -2.03 14.27 0.91
C VAL A 113 -2.31 13.02 1.72
N LEU A 114 -2.31 13.17 3.04
CA LEU A 114 -2.71 12.15 4.00
C LEU A 114 -4.08 12.52 4.56
N ILE A 115 -5.02 11.57 4.54
CA ILE A 115 -6.34 11.71 5.15
C ILE A 115 -6.46 10.63 6.20
N ALA A 116 -6.37 10.98 7.47
CA ALA A 116 -6.49 10.02 8.57
C ALA A 116 -7.90 9.44 8.60
N SER A 117 -8.00 8.10 8.61
CA SER A 117 -9.27 7.38 8.63
C SER A 117 -9.58 6.73 9.97
N ALA A 118 -8.57 6.16 10.66
CA ALA A 118 -8.75 5.49 11.95
C ALA A 118 -7.46 5.45 12.75
N GLY A 119 -7.57 5.28 14.07
CA GLY A 119 -6.42 5.19 14.97
C GLY A 119 -5.76 6.53 15.22
N ARG A 120 -4.50 6.48 15.66
CA ARG A 120 -3.75 7.66 16.07
C ARG A 120 -2.38 7.63 15.40
N GLY A 121 -2.05 8.70 14.65
CA GLY A 121 -0.79 8.81 13.92
C GLY A 121 -0.11 10.16 14.11
N TYR A 122 1.11 10.22 13.61
CA TYR A 122 1.90 11.44 13.51
C TYR A 122 2.44 11.61 12.10
N TYR A 123 2.71 12.85 11.74
CA TYR A 123 3.59 13.22 10.65
C TYR A 123 4.51 14.36 11.08
N GLN A 124 5.64 14.50 10.42
CA GLN A 124 6.58 15.59 10.69
C GLN A 124 7.26 16.01 9.40
N LEU A 125 7.30 17.30 9.16
CA LEU A 125 8.16 17.93 8.16
C LEU A 125 9.53 18.21 8.77
N TRP A 126 10.59 18.06 8.00
CA TRP A 126 11.95 18.29 8.49
C TRP A 126 12.11 19.73 9.01
N GLY A 127 12.66 19.86 10.22
CA GLY A 127 12.82 21.14 10.91
C GLY A 127 11.56 21.64 11.65
N GLU A 128 10.44 20.92 11.59
CA GLU A 128 9.24 21.24 12.37
C GLU A 128 9.03 20.24 13.51
N SER A 129 8.16 20.58 14.46
CA SER A 129 7.71 19.62 15.49
C SER A 129 6.76 18.58 14.89
N PRO A 130 6.76 17.34 15.41
CA PRO A 130 5.78 16.33 15.04
C PRO A 130 4.35 16.81 15.27
N LYS A 131 3.44 16.50 14.36
CA LYS A 131 2.03 16.89 14.43
C LYS A 131 1.16 15.63 14.51
N LEU A 132 0.30 15.60 15.51
CA LEU A 132 -0.70 14.56 15.69
C LEU A 132 -1.69 14.59 14.51
N LEU A 133 -2.09 13.40 14.05
CA LEU A 133 -3.06 13.21 12.97
C LEU A 133 -4.13 12.22 13.44
N LEU A 134 -5.34 12.72 13.64
CA LEU A 134 -6.50 11.97 14.11
C LEU A 134 -7.53 11.79 13.00
N PRO A 135 -8.45 10.82 13.11
CA PRO A 135 -9.47 10.56 12.10
C PRO A 135 -10.22 11.83 11.66
N GLY A 136 -10.37 12.00 10.35
CA GLY A 136 -10.97 13.19 9.72
C GLY A 136 -10.00 14.34 9.49
N GLN A 137 -8.81 14.33 10.08
CA GLN A 137 -7.79 15.34 9.83
C GLN A 137 -6.98 15.01 8.57
N THR A 138 -6.40 16.03 7.98
CA THR A 138 -5.59 15.94 6.77
C THR A 138 -4.24 16.61 6.94
N ALA A 139 -3.24 16.09 6.25
CA ALA A 139 -1.94 16.73 6.12
C ALA A 139 -1.58 16.81 4.63
N THR A 140 -1.07 17.96 4.19
CA THR A 140 -0.51 18.12 2.85
C THR A 140 0.99 18.35 2.98
N ILE A 141 1.76 17.43 2.40
CA ILE A 141 3.22 17.49 2.37
C ILE A 141 3.62 18.02 0.99
N PRO A 142 4.26 19.20 0.90
CA PRO A 142 4.67 19.77 -0.38
C PRO A 142 5.73 18.91 -1.09
N ALA A 143 5.80 19.01 -2.41
CA ALA A 143 6.85 18.37 -3.21
C ALA A 143 8.25 18.82 -2.74
N GLY A 144 9.19 17.87 -2.67
CA GLY A 144 10.58 18.13 -2.28
C GLY A 144 10.80 18.29 -0.76
N VAL A 145 9.76 18.19 0.07
CA VAL A 145 9.91 18.32 1.52
C VAL A 145 10.20 16.96 2.15
N LYS A 146 11.31 16.88 2.89
CA LYS A 146 11.68 15.73 3.70
C LYS A 146 10.67 15.58 4.85
N HIS A 147 10.13 14.37 5.03
CA HIS A 147 9.10 14.09 6.02
C HIS A 147 9.07 12.62 6.41
N TRP A 148 8.37 12.31 7.48
CA TRP A 148 7.95 10.97 7.86
C TRP A 148 6.50 10.98 8.36
N HIS A 149 5.85 9.82 8.40
CA HIS A 149 4.53 9.63 8.99
C HIS A 149 4.35 8.18 9.46
N GLY A 150 3.40 7.94 10.36
CA GLY A 150 3.13 6.61 10.90
C GLY A 150 2.21 6.62 12.11
N ALA A 151 2.07 5.44 12.75
CA ALA A 151 1.31 5.30 13.98
C ALA A 151 2.00 6.02 15.15
N ALA A 152 1.23 6.43 16.14
CA ALA A 152 1.74 6.88 17.42
C ALA A 152 2.28 5.67 18.21
N PRO A 153 3.21 5.88 19.18
CA PRO A 153 3.71 4.80 20.02
C PRO A 153 2.58 3.99 20.65
N GLY A 154 2.67 2.67 20.54
CA GLY A 154 1.72 1.74 21.15
C GLY A 154 0.32 1.70 20.53
N THR A 155 0.13 2.25 19.32
CA THR A 155 -1.16 2.25 18.62
C THR A 155 -1.01 1.79 17.17
N SER A 156 -2.13 1.49 16.52
CA SER A 156 -2.22 1.37 15.07
C SER A 156 -2.84 2.62 14.46
N PHE A 157 -2.56 2.86 13.17
CA PHE A 157 -3.01 4.05 12.46
C PHE A 157 -3.35 3.73 11.01
N GLN A 158 -4.41 4.33 10.49
CA GLN A 158 -4.77 4.28 9.09
C GLN A 158 -4.93 5.65 8.48
N HIS A 159 -4.40 5.81 7.27
CA HIS A 159 -4.67 6.97 6.44
C HIS A 159 -4.80 6.59 4.96
N ILE A 160 -5.57 7.37 4.24
CA ILE A 160 -5.57 7.34 2.78
C ILE A 160 -4.39 8.19 2.30
N ALA A 161 -3.58 7.64 1.41
CA ALA A 161 -2.47 8.33 0.73
C ALA A 161 -2.87 8.68 -0.69
N LEU A 162 -2.74 9.96 -1.04
CA LEU A 162 -3.00 10.50 -2.37
C LEU A 162 -1.76 11.21 -2.89
N MET A 163 -1.32 10.84 -4.08
CA MET A 163 -0.22 11.50 -4.79
C MET A 163 -0.50 11.49 -6.29
N LYS A 164 -0.22 12.62 -6.95
CA LYS A 164 -0.21 12.65 -8.41
C LYS A 164 0.86 11.70 -8.93
N GLN A 165 0.52 10.93 -9.96
CA GLN A 165 1.45 10.06 -10.66
C GLN A 165 2.02 10.76 -11.90
N GLY A 166 3.16 10.30 -12.39
CA GLY A 166 3.79 10.81 -13.61
C GLY A 166 5.23 10.31 -13.75
N ASP A 167 5.79 10.38 -14.94
CA ASP A 167 7.10 9.82 -15.29
C ASP A 167 8.27 10.43 -14.50
N SER A 168 8.13 11.68 -14.06
CA SER A 168 9.13 12.37 -13.25
C SER A 168 8.92 12.25 -11.74
N VAL A 169 7.83 11.60 -11.31
CA VAL A 169 7.53 11.42 -9.88
C VAL A 169 8.38 10.28 -9.33
N ARG A 170 9.04 10.54 -8.21
CA ARG A 170 9.84 9.52 -7.50
C ARG A 170 9.84 9.78 -6.02
N THR A 171 10.00 8.71 -5.24
CA THR A 171 10.24 8.78 -3.80
C THR A 171 11.72 8.52 -3.54
N GLU A 172 12.34 9.39 -2.76
CA GLU A 172 13.69 9.23 -2.23
C GLU A 172 13.59 8.84 -0.75
N TRP A 173 14.07 7.65 -0.44
CA TRP A 173 14.11 7.13 0.92
C TRP A 173 15.44 7.48 1.58
N LEU A 174 15.37 7.93 2.82
CA LEU A 174 16.50 8.44 3.60
C LEU A 174 16.68 7.60 4.88
N GLU A 175 17.27 8.18 5.90
CA GLU A 175 17.54 7.53 7.17
C GLU A 175 16.27 7.19 7.97
N PRO A 176 16.30 6.18 8.84
CA PRO A 176 15.21 5.91 9.78
C PRO A 176 14.99 7.10 10.74
N LEU A 177 13.75 7.26 11.22
CA LEU A 177 13.49 8.12 12.38
C LEU A 177 14.22 7.54 13.59
N SER A 178 14.89 8.39 14.37
CA SER A 178 15.59 7.90 15.55
C SER A 178 14.62 7.35 16.60
N GLU A 179 15.00 6.28 17.28
CA GLU A 179 14.19 5.69 18.35
C GLU A 179 13.90 6.70 19.47
N ALA A 180 14.87 7.58 19.78
CA ALA A 180 14.71 8.62 20.79
C ALA A 180 13.64 9.65 20.39
N ASP A 181 13.66 10.13 19.15
CA ASP A 181 12.66 11.08 18.65
C ASP A 181 11.27 10.44 18.60
N TYR A 182 11.19 9.17 18.15
CA TYR A 182 9.93 8.47 18.13
C TYR A 182 9.36 8.21 19.53
N ALA A 183 10.19 7.78 20.47
CA ALA A 183 9.77 7.54 21.86
C ALA A 183 9.35 8.83 22.61
N ALA A 184 9.81 10.00 22.16
CA ALA A 184 9.42 11.29 22.72
C ALA A 184 8.01 11.74 22.30
N LEU A 185 7.36 11.08 21.34
CA LEU A 185 5.98 11.34 20.93
C LEU A 185 5.01 10.97 22.06
N LYS A 186 3.94 11.75 22.22
CA LYS A 186 2.95 11.61 23.30
C LYS A 186 1.63 11.05 22.81
#